data_c442c36e24bcfbfb88d4ca8200bca8a5
#
_entry.id   c442c36e24bcfbfb88d4ca8200bca8a5
#
_cell.length_a   1.000
_cell.length_b   1.000
_cell.length_c   1.000
_cell.angle_alpha   90.00
_cell.angle_beta   90.00
_cell.angle_gamma   90.00
#
_symmetry.space_group_name_H-M   'P 1'
#
loop_
_entity.id
_entity.type
_entity.pdbx_description
1 polymer ?
#
loop_
_entity_poly.entity_id
_entity_poly.type
_entity_poly.pdbx_seq_one_letter_code
_entity_poly.pdbx_strand_id
1 'polypeptide(L)'
;MAELTLQIGDTSVLDVEIYKDDNLLDLKDFVVLFTVKKPFHGSIGLNNPDDTQAVITKNTEQRGGMEKLSLGNVRVVLASLDTKDLPDGTYDYDIQISKPGDIDAVITVDSGTIAFTKEITRRHAAL
;
A
#
# COMPACT_ATOMS: atom_id res chain seq x y z
N MET A 1 0.59 -12.28 -6.16
CA MET A 1 0.58 -10.90 -6.64
C MET A 1 -0.84 -10.43 -6.89
N ALA A 2 -1.18 -9.27 -6.43
CA ALA A 2 -2.52 -8.71 -6.59
C ALA A 2 -2.51 -7.52 -7.55
N GLU A 3 -3.68 -7.23 -8.10
CA GLU A 3 -3.87 -6.06 -8.94
C GLU A 3 -5.06 -5.29 -8.42
N LEU A 4 -4.86 -4.01 -8.15
CA LEU A 4 -5.88 -3.12 -7.58
C LEU A 4 -6.11 -1.95 -8.52
N THR A 5 -7.32 -1.40 -8.51
CA THR A 5 -7.64 -0.19 -9.26
C THR A 5 -8.33 0.79 -8.32
N LEU A 6 -7.79 1.99 -8.22
CA LEU A 6 -8.31 3.03 -7.34
C LEU A 6 -8.45 4.35 -8.11
N GLN A 7 -9.36 5.20 -7.68
CA GLN A 7 -9.54 6.52 -8.29
C GLN A 7 -8.71 7.57 -7.56
N ILE A 8 -8.02 8.38 -8.33
CA ILE A 8 -7.22 9.49 -7.81
C ILE A 8 -8.16 10.51 -7.14
N GLY A 9 -7.77 10.92 -5.95
CA GLY A 9 -8.52 11.92 -5.19
C GLY A 9 -9.62 11.36 -4.31
N ASP A 10 -9.93 10.07 -4.42
CA ASP A 10 -10.91 9.44 -3.54
C ASP A 10 -10.22 8.90 -2.29
N THR A 11 -10.98 8.79 -1.22
CA THR A 11 -10.52 8.08 -0.03
C THR A 11 -10.82 6.60 -0.22
N SER A 12 -9.79 5.77 -0.08
CA SER A 12 -9.90 4.33 -0.27
C SER A 12 -9.41 3.59 0.96
N VAL A 13 -10.04 2.46 1.26
CA VAL A 13 -9.67 1.62 2.40
C VAL A 13 -9.33 0.24 1.85
N LEU A 14 -8.14 -0.25 2.19
CA LEU A 14 -7.68 -1.57 1.80
C LEU A 14 -7.52 -2.42 3.04
N ASP A 15 -8.21 -3.55 3.09
CA ASP A 15 -8.04 -4.50 4.19
C ASP A 15 -7.18 -5.66 3.70
N VAL A 16 -6.14 -5.96 4.45
CA VAL A 16 -5.14 -6.96 4.09
C VAL A 16 -5.05 -8.01 5.17
N GLU A 17 -4.96 -9.27 4.76
CA GLU A 17 -4.72 -10.40 5.67
C GLU A 17 -3.31 -10.91 5.46
N ILE A 18 -2.56 -11.07 6.54
CA ILE A 18 -1.18 -11.55 6.50
C ILE A 18 -1.11 -12.93 7.14
N TYR A 19 -0.63 -13.90 6.37
CA TYR A 19 -0.56 -15.30 6.75
C TYR A 19 0.87 -15.78 6.89
N LYS A 20 1.04 -16.77 7.75
CA LYS A 20 2.25 -17.57 7.83
C LYS A 20 1.82 -19.02 8.00
N ASP A 21 2.29 -19.90 7.10
CA ASP A 21 1.97 -21.34 7.14
C ASP A 21 0.46 -21.60 7.23
N ASP A 22 -0.30 -20.91 6.37
CA ASP A 22 -1.75 -21.03 6.26
C ASP A 22 -2.54 -20.50 7.47
N ASN A 23 -1.88 -19.85 8.41
CA ASN A 23 -2.55 -19.24 9.55
C ASN A 23 -2.31 -17.74 9.56
N LEU A 24 -3.29 -16.99 10.05
CA LEU A 24 -3.12 -15.55 10.23
C LEU A 24 -1.96 -15.30 11.21
N LEU A 25 -1.04 -14.43 10.81
CA LEU A 25 0.14 -14.12 11.61
C LEU A 25 -0.22 -13.14 12.72
N ASP A 26 0.24 -13.41 13.94
CA ASP A 26 0.12 -12.46 15.04
C ASP A 26 1.09 -11.29 14.80
N LEU A 27 0.54 -10.12 14.56
CA LEU A 27 1.31 -8.92 14.24
C LEU A 27 1.70 -8.08 15.45
N LYS A 28 1.48 -8.62 16.64
CA LYS A 28 1.70 -7.88 17.89
C LYS A 28 3.09 -7.25 17.98
N ASP A 29 4.12 -7.99 17.58
CA ASP A 29 5.50 -7.53 17.69
C ASP A 29 6.07 -7.01 16.38
N PHE A 30 5.23 -6.78 15.39
CA PHE A 30 5.66 -6.33 14.07
C PHE A 30 5.12 -4.96 13.72
N VAL A 31 5.90 -4.23 12.92
CA VAL A 31 5.42 -3.06 12.20
C VAL A 31 5.12 -3.52 10.78
N VAL A 32 3.96 -3.14 10.26
CA VAL A 32 3.58 -3.43 8.88
C VAL A 32 3.78 -2.16 8.06
N LEU A 33 4.39 -2.29 6.89
CA LEU A 33 4.65 -1.18 5.99
C LEU A 33 4.00 -1.44 4.65
N PHE A 34 3.38 -0.42 4.10
CA PHE A 34 2.79 -0.44 2.76
C PHE A 34 3.45 0.66 1.95
N THR A 35 4.01 0.32 0.80
CA THR A 35 4.74 1.27 -0.04
C THR A 35 4.27 1.14 -1.48
N VAL A 36 3.99 2.28 -2.11
CA VAL A 36 3.67 2.36 -3.54
C VAL A 36 4.80 3.11 -4.22
N LYS A 37 5.33 2.55 -5.29
CA LYS A 37 6.46 3.10 -6.02
C LYS A 37 6.17 3.17 -7.50
N LYS A 38 6.86 4.07 -8.19
CA LYS A 38 6.84 4.08 -9.65
C LYS A 38 7.42 2.78 -10.18
N PRO A 39 6.96 2.31 -11.36
CA PRO A 39 7.51 1.08 -11.94
C PRO A 39 9.02 1.17 -12.14
N PHE A 40 9.72 0.08 -11.82
CA PHE A 40 11.17 0.02 -11.95
C PHE A 40 11.57 0.04 -13.44
N HIS A 41 12.31 1.08 -13.86
CA HIS A 41 12.68 1.29 -15.26
C HIS A 41 11.48 1.25 -16.21
N GLY A 42 10.31 1.67 -15.74
CA GLY A 42 9.09 1.63 -16.55
C GLY A 42 8.48 0.24 -16.69
N SER A 43 9.03 -0.77 -16.04
CA SER A 43 8.53 -2.14 -16.11
C SER A 43 7.65 -2.45 -14.92
N ILE A 44 6.36 -2.54 -15.18
CA ILE A 44 5.36 -2.79 -14.14
C ILE A 44 5.51 -4.20 -13.57
N GLY A 45 5.41 -4.32 -12.27
CA GLY A 45 5.48 -5.61 -11.59
C GLY A 45 6.87 -6.06 -11.18
N LEU A 46 7.91 -5.28 -11.43
CA LEU A 46 9.28 -5.62 -11.08
C LEU A 46 9.69 -5.13 -9.70
N ASN A 47 8.83 -4.93 -8.78
CA ASN A 47 9.16 -4.57 -7.41
C ASN A 47 10.38 -3.64 -7.28
N ASN A 48 10.18 -2.37 -7.58
CA ASN A 48 11.22 -1.35 -7.60
C ASN A 48 11.97 -1.28 -6.25
N PRO A 49 13.29 -1.55 -6.21
CA PRO A 49 14.04 -1.51 -4.95
C PRO A 49 14.42 -0.09 -4.51
N ASP A 50 14.20 0.91 -5.34
CA ASP A 50 14.61 2.29 -5.04
C ASP A 50 13.57 3.01 -4.19
N ASP A 51 13.84 3.15 -2.89
CA ASP A 51 12.92 3.80 -1.96
C ASP A 51 12.72 5.29 -2.24
N THR A 52 13.61 5.91 -2.98
CA THR A 52 13.43 7.32 -3.36
C THR A 52 12.30 7.50 -4.38
N GLN A 53 11.82 6.40 -4.98
CA GLN A 53 10.71 6.43 -5.92
C GLN A 53 9.36 6.15 -5.26
N ALA A 54 9.34 6.03 -3.94
CA ALA A 54 8.10 5.83 -3.22
C ALA A 54 7.21 7.08 -3.34
N VAL A 55 5.96 6.87 -3.74
CA VAL A 55 4.98 7.94 -3.87
C VAL A 55 3.97 7.92 -2.72
N ILE A 56 3.78 6.77 -2.10
CA ILE A 56 2.93 6.61 -0.92
C ILE A 56 3.63 5.65 0.03
N THR A 57 3.71 6.02 1.29
CA THR A 57 4.20 5.12 2.35
C THR A 57 3.26 5.18 3.52
N LYS A 58 2.86 4.01 4.01
CA LYS A 58 2.00 3.87 5.19
C LYS A 58 2.59 2.82 6.11
N ASN A 59 2.31 2.94 7.39
CA ASN A 59 2.77 1.95 8.37
C ASN A 59 1.82 1.91 9.57
N THR A 60 2.02 0.91 10.44
CA THR A 60 1.15 0.71 11.61
C THR A 60 1.64 1.46 12.85
N GLU A 61 2.66 2.27 12.73
CA GLU A 61 3.07 3.13 13.83
C GLU A 61 2.13 4.31 13.96
N GLN A 62 2.28 5.07 15.04
CA GLN A 62 1.40 6.19 15.31
C GLN A 62 1.36 7.17 14.13
N ARG A 63 0.16 7.49 13.66
CA ARG A 63 -0.06 8.38 12.52
C ARG A 63 0.49 7.85 11.19
N GLY A 64 0.73 6.56 11.12
CA GLY A 64 1.29 5.96 9.91
C GLY A 64 0.28 5.65 8.82
N GLY A 65 -1.01 5.80 9.08
CA GLY A 65 -2.05 5.54 8.07
C GLY A 65 -2.48 4.10 7.95
N MET A 66 -1.99 3.22 8.80
CA MET A 66 -2.40 1.82 8.86
C MET A 66 -2.82 1.46 10.27
N GLU A 67 -3.74 0.51 10.38
CA GLU A 67 -4.26 0.06 11.66
C GLU A 67 -4.29 -1.45 11.71
N LYS A 68 -3.77 -2.02 12.80
CA LYS A 68 -3.93 -3.44 13.09
C LYS A 68 -5.32 -3.65 13.66
N LEU A 69 -6.12 -4.48 13.02
CA LEU A 69 -7.50 -4.72 13.45
C LEU A 69 -7.60 -5.90 14.38
N SER A 70 -7.19 -7.06 13.92
CA SER A 70 -7.20 -8.31 14.67
C SER A 70 -6.06 -9.16 14.16
N LEU A 71 -5.99 -10.41 14.63
CA LEU A 71 -4.91 -11.31 14.24
C LEU A 71 -4.70 -11.31 12.72
N GLY A 72 -3.54 -10.87 12.27
CA GLY A 72 -3.17 -10.87 10.86
C GLY A 72 -3.90 -9.87 9.97
N ASN A 73 -4.87 -9.14 10.49
CA ASN A 73 -5.67 -8.21 9.69
C ASN A 73 -5.20 -6.77 9.88
N VAL A 74 -4.95 -6.10 8.77
CA VAL A 74 -4.46 -4.73 8.76
C VAL A 74 -5.28 -3.90 7.78
N ARG A 75 -5.59 -2.67 8.16
CA ARG A 75 -6.28 -1.72 7.30
C ARG A 75 -5.35 -0.61 6.88
N VAL A 76 -5.31 -0.34 5.58
CA VAL A 76 -4.58 0.80 5.01
C VAL A 76 -5.60 1.83 4.57
N VAL A 77 -5.43 3.07 5.00
CA VAL A 77 -6.30 4.16 4.57
C VAL A 77 -5.52 5.07 3.63
N LEU A 78 -5.99 5.16 2.39
CA LEU A 78 -5.45 6.10 1.41
C LEU A 78 -6.41 7.27 1.34
N ALA A 79 -6.04 8.37 1.95
CA ALA A 79 -6.88 9.56 1.96
C ALA A 79 -6.80 10.26 0.60
N SER A 80 -7.77 11.11 0.33
CA SER A 80 -7.79 11.89 -0.90
C SER A 80 -6.47 12.60 -1.17
N LEU A 81 -5.85 13.15 -0.13
CA LEU A 81 -4.57 13.87 -0.27
C LEU A 81 -3.41 12.97 -0.69
N ASP A 82 -3.49 11.67 -0.41
CA ASP A 82 -2.40 10.75 -0.75
C ASP A 82 -2.27 10.55 -2.26
N THR A 83 -3.36 10.69 -2.99
CA THR A 83 -3.39 10.37 -4.42
C THR A 83 -3.69 11.55 -5.33
N LYS A 84 -4.21 12.64 -4.80
CA LYS A 84 -4.75 13.73 -5.65
C LYS A 84 -3.75 14.31 -6.65
N ASP A 85 -2.47 14.29 -6.33
CA ASP A 85 -1.44 14.86 -7.20
C ASP A 85 -0.66 13.79 -7.97
N LEU A 86 -1.07 12.53 -7.88
CA LEU A 86 -0.41 11.47 -8.63
C LEU A 86 -0.82 11.49 -10.09
N PRO A 87 0.11 11.30 -11.02
CA PRO A 87 -0.24 11.00 -12.41
C PRO A 87 -1.03 9.69 -12.45
N ASP A 88 -2.03 9.63 -13.33
CA ASP A 88 -2.73 8.38 -13.54
C ASP A 88 -1.77 7.35 -14.16
N GLY A 89 -1.97 6.09 -13.88
CA GLY A 89 -1.11 5.02 -14.34
C GLY A 89 -1.05 3.88 -13.37
N THR A 90 -0.19 2.92 -13.67
CA THR A 90 0.01 1.73 -12.86
C THR A 90 1.33 1.82 -12.10
N TYR A 91 1.26 1.49 -10.83
CA TYR A 91 2.39 1.56 -9.89
C TYR A 91 2.61 0.20 -9.27
N ASP A 92 3.81 -0.03 -8.75
CA ASP A 92 4.10 -1.23 -7.96
C ASP A 92 3.83 -0.93 -6.49
N TYR A 93 3.35 -1.94 -5.76
CA TYR A 93 3.25 -1.83 -4.31
C TYR A 93 3.82 -3.07 -3.64
N ASP A 94 4.24 -2.93 -2.39
CA ASP A 94 4.57 -4.07 -1.56
C ASP A 94 4.08 -3.84 -0.13
N ILE A 95 3.98 -4.94 0.60
CA ILE A 95 3.66 -4.95 2.01
C ILE A 95 4.76 -5.71 2.70
N GLN A 96 5.39 -5.07 3.68
CA GLN A 96 6.49 -5.64 4.43
C GLN A 96 6.15 -5.65 5.91
N ILE A 97 6.74 -6.60 6.63
CA ILE A 97 6.69 -6.60 8.09
C ILE A 97 8.12 -6.53 8.61
N SER A 98 8.28 -5.89 9.74
CA SER A 98 9.57 -5.78 10.40
C SER A 98 9.40 -5.79 11.92
N LYS A 99 10.43 -6.24 12.64
CA LYS A 99 10.45 -6.09 14.08
C LYS A 99 11.16 -4.80 14.44
N PRO A 100 10.57 -3.96 15.30
CA PRO A 100 11.23 -2.74 15.75
C PRO A 100 12.60 -3.06 16.37
N GLY A 101 13.62 -2.32 15.96
CA GLY A 101 14.97 -2.51 16.48
C GLY A 101 15.77 -3.60 15.77
N ASP A 102 15.18 -4.31 14.82
CA ASP A 102 15.89 -5.34 14.07
C ASP A 102 15.74 -5.06 12.57
N ILE A 103 16.70 -4.32 12.03
CA ILE A 103 16.64 -3.90 10.62
C ILE A 103 16.86 -5.05 9.65
N ASP A 104 17.37 -6.19 10.14
CA ASP A 104 17.59 -7.35 9.29
C ASP A 104 16.37 -8.26 9.23
N ALA A 105 15.34 -7.97 10.01
CA ALA A 105 14.12 -8.76 10.06
C ALA A 105 12.99 -8.15 9.24
N VAL A 106 13.30 -7.65 8.05
CA VAL A 106 12.30 -7.12 7.13
C VAL A 106 11.93 -8.20 6.13
N ILE A 107 10.64 -8.50 6.04
CA ILE A 107 10.13 -9.53 5.14
C ILE A 107 9.02 -8.95 4.28
N THR A 108 9.12 -9.14 2.98
CA THR A 108 8.03 -8.79 2.06
C THR A 108 7.00 -9.92 2.09
N VAL A 109 5.79 -9.60 2.48
CA VAL A 109 4.72 -10.59 2.62
C VAL A 109 3.73 -10.57 1.46
N ASP A 110 3.69 -9.49 0.71
CA ASP A 110 2.85 -9.38 -0.48
C ASP A 110 3.39 -8.29 -1.39
N SER A 111 3.12 -8.42 -2.67
CA SER A 111 3.45 -7.41 -3.66
C SER A 111 2.47 -7.50 -4.82
N GLY A 112 2.37 -6.43 -5.59
CA GLY A 112 1.47 -6.41 -6.72
C GLY A 112 1.51 -5.07 -7.42
N THR A 113 0.45 -4.80 -8.17
CA THR A 113 0.31 -3.54 -8.91
C THR A 113 -0.96 -2.83 -8.46
N ILE A 114 -0.92 -1.52 -8.57
CA ILE A 114 -2.06 -0.68 -8.26
C ILE A 114 -2.19 0.36 -9.36
N ALA A 115 -3.37 0.40 -9.99
CA ALA A 115 -3.66 1.36 -11.02
C ALA A 115 -4.42 2.53 -10.41
N PHE A 116 -3.90 3.72 -10.55
CA PHE A 116 -4.59 4.94 -10.16
C PHE A 116 -5.16 5.59 -11.41
N THR A 117 -6.46 5.80 -11.42
CA THR A 117 -7.16 6.35 -12.57
C THR A 117 -7.82 7.67 -12.19
N LYS A 118 -7.89 8.58 -13.16
CA LYS A 118 -8.63 9.79 -12.95
C LYS A 118 -10.11 9.53 -13.24
N GLU A 119 -10.95 10.16 -12.44
CA GLU A 119 -12.38 10.10 -12.68
C GLU A 119 -12.68 10.84 -13.96
N ILE A 120 -13.40 10.20 -14.85
CA ILE A 120 -13.72 10.79 -16.15
C ILE A 120 -14.85 11.78 -16.07
N THR A 121 -15.82 11.46 -15.23
CA THR A 121 -16.99 12.30 -15.12
C THR A 121 -16.94 13.05 -13.88
N ARG A 122 -16.76 14.17 -13.90
CA ARG A 122 -16.76 14.79 -12.77
C ARG A 122 -17.48 15.82 -12.83
N ARG A 123 -17.71 16.11 -12.26
CA ARG A 123 -18.20 16.90 -12.13
C ARG A 123 -18.99 17.49 -12.37
N HIS A 124 -19.30 17.59 -12.84
CA HIS A 124 -20.08 18.35 -13.15
C HIS A 124 -21.31 18.02 -13.12
N ALA A 125 -21.40 17.17 -12.84
CA ALA A 125 -22.49 16.72 -12.73
C ALA A 125 -23.10 17.27 -11.71
N ALA A 126 -23.59 17.73 -11.55
CA ALA A 126 -24.05 18.11 -10.89
C ALA A 126 -24.65 18.16 -10.12
N LEU A 127 -24.84 18.46 -9.87
CA LEU A 127 -25.38 18.50 -8.98
C LEU A 127 -26.05 19.43 -8.69
#